data_af77e112a8a73b64c2d6c7add86b131b
#
_entry.id   af77e112a8a73b64c2d6c7add86b131b
#
_cell.length_a   1.000
_cell.length_b   1.000
_cell.length_c   1.000
_cell.angle_alpha   90.00
_cell.angle_beta   90.00
_cell.angle_gamma   90.00
#
_symmetry.space_group_name_H-M   'P 1'
#
loop_
_entity.id
_entity.type
_entity.pdbx_description
1 polymer ?
#
loop_
_entity_poly.entity_id
_entity_poly.type
_entity_poly.pdbx_seq_one_letter_code
_entity_poly.pdbx_strand_id
1 'polypeptide(L)'
;VADKGTEAFVCKHWAEGSTGILPLANKVVEIAENKSKFVYTYKDDLPLIEKIEKVAKKIYRADEVLANKTIRDQLQLWENDGYGNLPICMAKTQYSFTTDPNRRGAPNGHSIPIREVRMSAGAGFIVVICGEVMTMPGLPKVPSAEAIMLNKKGDVEGLF
;
A
#
# COMPACT_ATOMS: atom_id res chain seq x y z
N VAL A 1 -11.47 12.71 15.56
CA VAL A 1 -11.25 13.12 14.17
C VAL A 1 -11.23 14.63 14.08
N ALA A 2 -12.22 15.34 14.66
CA ALA A 2 -12.25 16.81 14.69
C ALA A 2 -10.96 17.43 15.27
N ASP A 3 -10.37 16.82 16.30
CA ASP A 3 -9.09 17.26 16.91
C ASP A 3 -7.89 17.21 15.93
N LYS A 4 -8.04 16.56 14.78
CA LYS A 4 -7.03 16.51 13.71
C LYS A 4 -7.35 17.46 12.54
N GLY A 5 -8.38 18.29 12.69
CA GLY A 5 -8.78 19.24 11.64
C GLY A 5 -9.28 18.59 10.36
N THR A 6 -9.83 17.36 10.45
CA THR A 6 -10.36 16.64 9.30
C THR A 6 -11.78 16.16 9.56
N GLU A 7 -12.54 15.96 8.50
CA GLU A 7 -13.90 15.44 8.54
C GLU A 7 -13.90 13.90 8.51
N ALA A 8 -14.96 13.30 9.06
CA ALA A 8 -15.18 11.86 9.02
C ALA A 8 -16.56 11.56 8.46
N PHE A 9 -16.63 10.52 7.64
CA PHE A 9 -17.86 10.08 7.00
C PHE A 9 -18.15 8.62 7.34
N VAL A 10 -19.40 8.34 7.71
CA VAL A 10 -19.86 6.96 7.88
C VAL A 10 -20.22 6.40 6.52
N CYS A 11 -19.49 5.38 6.07
CA CYS A 11 -19.72 4.73 4.79
C CYS A 11 -20.62 3.50 4.96
N LYS A 12 -21.82 3.58 4.42
CA LYS A 12 -22.83 2.50 4.48
C LYS A 12 -22.99 1.75 3.14
N HIS A 13 -21.97 1.79 2.29
CA HIS A 13 -22.02 1.22 0.94
C HIS A 13 -22.31 -0.29 0.93
N TRP A 14 -21.99 -1.02 1.99
CA TRP A 14 -22.32 -2.43 2.13
C TRP A 14 -23.83 -2.68 2.20
N ALA A 15 -24.59 -1.86 2.94
CA ALA A 15 -26.03 -2.01 3.14
C ALA A 15 -26.87 -1.22 2.13
N GLU A 16 -26.36 -0.07 1.68
CA GLU A 16 -27.11 0.94 0.92
C GLU A 16 -26.54 1.16 -0.51
N GLY A 17 -25.53 0.37 -0.91
CA GLY A 17 -24.88 0.53 -2.21
C GLY A 17 -24.23 1.91 -2.38
N SER A 18 -24.27 2.45 -3.58
CA SER A 18 -23.66 3.75 -3.92
C SER A 18 -24.25 4.93 -3.15
N THR A 19 -25.52 4.87 -2.77
CA THR A 19 -26.16 5.94 -2.00
C THR A 19 -25.55 6.10 -0.60
N GLY A 20 -25.12 5.00 0.00
CA GLY A 20 -24.49 4.98 1.32
C GLY A 20 -23.10 5.62 1.41
N ILE A 21 -22.51 6.05 0.28
CA ILE A 21 -21.20 6.69 0.23
C ILE A 21 -21.21 8.09 -0.42
N LEU A 22 -22.35 8.55 -0.91
CA LEU A 22 -22.47 9.83 -1.60
C LEU A 22 -21.91 11.03 -0.82
N PRO A 23 -22.11 11.17 0.50
CA PRO A 23 -21.55 12.30 1.25
C PRO A 23 -20.01 12.35 1.18
N LEU A 24 -19.34 11.19 1.27
CA LEU A 24 -17.89 11.11 1.10
C LEU A 24 -17.47 11.43 -0.34
N ALA A 25 -18.17 10.90 -1.35
CA ALA A 25 -17.86 11.14 -2.76
C ALA A 25 -17.96 12.64 -3.10
N ASN A 26 -19.03 13.31 -2.66
CA ASN A 26 -19.19 14.74 -2.85
C ASN A 26 -18.08 15.55 -2.16
N LYS A 27 -17.66 15.15 -0.96
CA LYS A 27 -16.54 15.81 -0.27
C LYS A 27 -15.22 15.63 -0.98
N VAL A 28 -14.97 14.45 -1.56
CA VAL A 28 -13.77 14.21 -2.38
C VAL A 28 -13.75 15.12 -3.62
N VAL A 29 -14.88 15.26 -4.30
CA VAL A 29 -15.02 16.19 -5.44
C VAL A 29 -14.73 17.63 -5.01
N GLU A 30 -15.36 18.10 -3.93
CA GLU A 30 -15.13 19.45 -3.37
C GLU A 30 -13.63 19.70 -3.11
N ILE A 31 -12.95 18.74 -2.45
CA ILE A 31 -11.52 18.87 -2.14
C ILE A 31 -10.69 18.90 -3.42
N ALA A 32 -11.01 18.05 -4.41
CA ALA A 32 -10.28 17.98 -5.68
C ALA A 32 -10.42 19.28 -6.50
N GLU A 33 -11.61 19.89 -6.51
CA GLU A 33 -11.88 21.15 -7.23
C GLU A 33 -11.21 22.36 -6.56
N ASN A 34 -11.07 22.36 -5.24
CA ASN A 34 -10.50 23.45 -4.44
C ASN A 34 -8.96 23.48 -4.43
N LYS A 35 -8.30 22.92 -5.44
CA LYS A 35 -6.84 22.94 -5.65
C LYS A 35 -6.05 22.47 -4.43
N SER A 36 -6.13 21.19 -4.11
CA SER A 36 -5.27 20.57 -3.11
C SER A 36 -3.80 20.78 -3.46
N LYS A 37 -2.97 21.20 -2.50
CA LYS A 37 -1.52 21.27 -2.68
C LYS A 37 -0.95 19.86 -2.54
N PHE A 38 -0.79 19.17 -3.66
CA PHE A 38 -0.13 17.89 -3.67
C PHE A 38 1.37 18.05 -3.41
N VAL A 39 1.88 17.31 -2.45
CA VAL A 39 3.33 17.28 -2.12
C VAL A 39 3.78 15.82 -2.09
N TYR A 40 4.79 15.51 -2.91
CA TYR A 40 5.41 14.20 -2.90
C TYR A 40 6.07 13.89 -1.56
N THR A 41 5.99 12.64 -1.12
CA THR A 41 6.65 12.18 0.10
C THR A 41 8.17 12.25 -0.01
N TYR A 42 8.70 12.00 -1.21
CA TYR A 42 10.10 12.09 -1.58
C TYR A 42 10.25 12.51 -3.05
N LYS A 43 11.45 12.87 -3.46
CA LYS A 43 11.80 13.15 -4.86
C LYS A 43 12.21 11.87 -5.58
N ASP A 44 11.92 11.76 -6.88
CA ASP A 44 12.20 10.56 -7.67
C ASP A 44 13.70 10.33 -7.90
N ASP A 45 14.52 11.35 -7.78
CA ASP A 45 15.98 11.32 -7.95
C ASP A 45 16.76 10.90 -6.68
N LEU A 46 16.08 10.66 -5.57
CA LEU A 46 16.73 10.15 -4.36
C LEU A 46 17.17 8.69 -4.53
N PRO A 47 18.27 8.28 -3.86
CA PRO A 47 18.64 6.88 -3.72
C PRO A 47 17.49 6.01 -3.20
N LEU A 48 17.38 4.77 -3.68
CA LEU A 48 16.25 3.88 -3.33
C LEU A 48 16.12 3.67 -1.82
N ILE A 49 17.24 3.50 -1.12
CA ILE A 49 17.23 3.34 0.33
C ILE A 49 16.71 4.60 1.04
N GLU A 50 17.04 5.80 0.55
CA GLU A 50 16.54 7.05 1.12
C GLU A 50 15.04 7.23 0.88
N LYS A 51 14.52 6.81 -0.29
CA LYS A 51 13.07 6.78 -0.55
C LYS A 51 12.34 5.91 0.46
N ILE A 52 12.87 4.71 0.72
CA ILE A 52 12.33 3.78 1.72
C ILE A 52 12.31 4.44 3.10
N GLU A 53 13.42 5.06 3.51
CA GLU A 53 13.51 5.78 4.79
C GLU A 53 12.52 6.95 4.89
N LYS A 54 12.31 7.70 3.80
CA LYS A 54 11.32 8.79 3.77
C LYS A 54 9.91 8.27 4.01
N VAL A 55 9.53 7.16 3.35
CA VAL A 55 8.22 6.53 3.56
C VAL A 55 8.10 6.02 4.99
N ALA A 56 9.11 5.29 5.49
CA ALA A 56 9.11 4.74 6.84
C ALA A 56 8.93 5.84 7.90
N LYS A 57 9.68 6.93 7.79
CA LYS A 57 9.66 8.03 8.77
C LYS A 57 8.39 8.89 8.66
N LYS A 58 8.03 9.33 7.44
CA LYS A 58 6.91 10.28 7.25
C LYS A 58 5.54 9.63 7.33
N ILE A 59 5.41 8.41 6.82
CA ILE A 59 4.11 7.71 6.75
C ILE A 59 3.93 6.80 7.96
N TYR A 60 4.93 5.96 8.26
CA TYR A 60 4.82 4.96 9.32
C TYR A 60 5.40 5.40 10.67
N ARG A 61 5.97 6.62 10.77
CA ARG A 61 6.53 7.19 12.02
C ARG A 61 7.61 6.31 12.64
N ALA A 62 8.34 5.57 11.81
CA ALA A 62 9.47 4.78 12.25
C ALA A 62 10.68 5.69 12.51
N ASP A 63 11.53 5.31 13.46
CA ASP A 63 12.79 5.99 13.71
C ASP A 63 13.85 5.62 12.68
N GLU A 64 13.84 4.33 12.28
CA GLU A 64 14.84 3.80 11.35
C GLU A 64 14.31 2.63 10.49
N VAL A 65 15.07 2.33 9.46
CA VAL A 65 14.89 1.17 8.58
C VAL A 65 16.07 0.24 8.74
N LEU A 66 15.80 -1.04 9.02
CA LEU A 66 16.83 -2.07 9.14
C LEU A 66 16.94 -2.84 7.83
N ALA A 67 17.97 -2.54 7.05
CA ALA A 67 18.31 -3.24 5.81
C ALA A 67 19.67 -3.92 5.97
N ASN A 68 19.72 -5.23 5.77
CA ASN A 68 20.98 -5.97 5.77
C ASN A 68 21.81 -5.64 4.50
N LYS A 69 23.05 -6.16 4.47
CA LYS A 69 23.98 -5.88 3.37
C LYS A 69 23.42 -6.36 2.03
N THR A 70 22.85 -7.54 1.96
CA THR A 70 22.30 -8.11 0.72
C THR A 70 21.22 -7.21 0.11
N ILE A 71 20.32 -6.66 0.93
CA ILE A 71 19.28 -5.74 0.48
C ILE A 71 19.89 -4.43 -0.03
N ARG A 72 20.86 -3.87 0.69
CA ARG A 72 21.54 -2.64 0.27
C ARG A 72 22.29 -2.83 -1.05
N ASP A 73 23.03 -3.93 -1.19
CA ASP A 73 23.75 -4.26 -2.41
C ASP A 73 22.77 -4.45 -3.60
N GLN A 74 21.61 -5.07 -3.37
CA GLN A 74 20.58 -5.24 -4.39
C GLN A 74 19.95 -3.91 -4.84
N LEU A 75 19.66 -3.02 -3.91
CA LEU A 75 19.14 -1.68 -4.24
C LEU A 75 20.18 -0.88 -5.03
N GLN A 76 21.45 -0.92 -4.61
CA GLN A 76 22.53 -0.25 -5.33
C GLN A 76 22.75 -0.82 -6.74
N LEU A 77 22.61 -2.14 -6.92
CA LEU A 77 22.68 -2.76 -8.24
C LEU A 77 21.58 -2.20 -9.15
N TRP A 78 20.35 -2.11 -8.68
CA TRP A 78 19.25 -1.57 -9.46
C TRP A 78 19.41 -0.07 -9.78
N GLU A 79 19.99 0.70 -8.86
CA GLU A 79 20.36 2.10 -9.15
C GLU A 79 21.38 2.19 -10.30
N ASN A 80 22.41 1.37 -10.26
CA ASN A 80 23.44 1.30 -11.31
C ASN A 80 22.87 0.85 -12.66
N ASP A 81 21.87 -0.03 -12.66
CA ASP A 81 21.14 -0.51 -13.84
C ASP A 81 20.11 0.50 -14.39
N GLY A 82 19.99 1.69 -13.77
CA GLY A 82 19.11 2.78 -14.22
C GLY A 82 17.70 2.76 -13.64
N TYR A 83 17.43 1.93 -12.64
CA TYR A 83 16.11 1.82 -11.97
C TYR A 83 15.99 2.70 -10.71
N GLY A 84 16.97 3.56 -10.45
CA GLY A 84 17.00 4.42 -9.26
C GLY A 84 15.82 5.39 -9.16
N ASN A 85 15.17 5.74 -10.26
CA ASN A 85 14.02 6.63 -10.30
C ASN A 85 12.69 5.95 -9.98
N LEU A 86 12.64 4.61 -9.89
CA LEU A 86 11.41 3.90 -9.60
C LEU A 86 10.84 4.24 -8.21
N PRO A 87 9.50 4.38 -8.09
CA PRO A 87 8.85 4.58 -6.81
C PRO A 87 8.87 3.33 -5.94
N ILE A 88 8.67 3.54 -4.64
CA ILE A 88 8.70 2.49 -3.61
C ILE A 88 7.28 2.16 -3.16
N CYS A 89 6.96 0.87 -3.12
CA CYS A 89 5.77 0.31 -2.49
C CYS A 89 6.19 -0.52 -1.27
N MET A 90 5.86 -0.06 -0.06
CA MET A 90 6.16 -0.81 1.16
C MET A 90 5.01 -1.77 1.50
N ALA A 91 5.32 -3.08 1.50
CA ALA A 91 4.40 -4.15 1.87
C ALA A 91 4.69 -4.61 3.31
N LYS A 92 3.75 -4.37 4.20
CA LYS A 92 3.82 -4.74 5.63
C LYS A 92 2.41 -5.02 6.17
N THR A 93 2.30 -5.48 7.43
CA THR A 93 0.99 -5.68 8.05
C THR A 93 0.12 -4.42 7.97
N GLN A 94 -1.17 -4.61 7.66
CA GLN A 94 -2.17 -3.53 7.63
C GLN A 94 -2.68 -3.12 9.01
N TYR A 95 -2.40 -3.91 10.06
CA TYR A 95 -2.94 -3.68 11.41
C TYR A 95 -2.13 -2.67 12.22
N SER A 96 -0.91 -2.37 11.81
CA SER A 96 0.01 -1.52 12.56
C SER A 96 0.91 -0.68 11.65
N PHE A 97 1.39 0.46 12.12
CA PHE A 97 2.47 1.21 11.49
C PHE A 97 3.82 0.49 11.66
N THR A 98 3.96 -0.37 12.68
CA THR A 98 5.12 -1.26 12.83
C THR A 98 5.00 -2.48 11.92
N THR A 99 5.96 -3.39 11.97
CA THR A 99 5.89 -4.71 11.34
C THR A 99 5.27 -5.79 12.23
N ASP A 100 4.92 -5.45 13.47
CA ASP A 100 4.23 -6.34 14.42
C ASP A 100 2.71 -6.11 14.35
N PRO A 101 1.91 -7.09 13.87
CA PRO A 101 0.46 -6.98 13.77
C PRO A 101 -0.25 -6.89 15.13
N ASN A 102 0.40 -7.29 16.22
CA ASN A 102 -0.15 -7.23 17.57
C ASN A 102 -0.04 -5.83 18.19
N ARG A 103 0.95 -5.05 17.80
CA ARG A 103 1.12 -3.64 18.20
C ARG A 103 0.28 -2.74 17.30
N ARG A 104 -1.03 -2.83 17.41
CA ARG A 104 -2.00 -2.21 16.49
C ARG A 104 -1.92 -0.69 16.42
N GLY A 105 -2.41 -0.14 15.29
CA GLY A 105 -2.60 1.30 15.09
C GLY A 105 -1.33 2.02 14.62
N ALA A 106 -1.11 3.22 15.11
CA ALA A 106 -0.06 4.14 14.68
C ALA A 106 0.96 4.46 15.80
N PRO A 107 1.70 3.46 16.31
CA PRO A 107 2.74 3.69 17.30
C PRO A 107 3.93 4.45 16.70
N ASN A 108 4.69 5.11 17.58
CA ASN A 108 5.95 5.77 17.26
C ASN A 108 7.12 4.97 17.86
N GLY A 109 8.35 5.34 17.54
CA GLY A 109 9.54 4.81 18.21
C GLY A 109 9.79 3.34 17.89
N HIS A 110 9.78 2.99 16.60
CA HIS A 110 10.02 1.63 16.16
C HIS A 110 10.90 1.59 14.92
N SER A 111 11.55 0.45 14.71
CA SER A 111 12.31 0.17 13.51
C SER A 111 11.48 -0.65 12.52
N ILE A 112 11.71 -0.47 11.23
CA ILE A 112 11.10 -1.29 10.17
C ILE A 112 12.18 -2.18 9.55
N PRO A 113 12.20 -3.49 9.86
CA PRO A 113 13.09 -4.44 9.20
C PRO A 113 12.59 -4.76 7.79
N ILE A 114 13.48 -4.64 6.81
CA ILE A 114 13.25 -5.08 5.45
C ILE A 114 13.65 -6.56 5.36
N ARG A 115 12.70 -7.41 4.98
CA ARG A 115 12.93 -8.83 4.74
C ARG A 115 13.45 -9.09 3.33
N GLU A 116 12.87 -8.41 2.35
CA GLU A 116 13.11 -8.65 0.93
C GLU A 116 12.75 -7.41 0.10
N VAL A 117 13.41 -7.24 -1.03
CA VAL A 117 13.04 -6.26 -2.06
C VAL A 117 12.81 -6.99 -3.39
N ARG A 118 11.79 -6.57 -4.12
CA ARG A 118 11.42 -7.12 -5.44
C ARG A 118 11.20 -6.01 -6.44
N MET A 119 11.76 -6.14 -7.62
CA MET A 119 11.46 -5.25 -8.71
C MET A 119 10.21 -5.73 -9.46
N SER A 120 9.21 -4.88 -9.54
CA SER A 120 8.01 -5.06 -10.39
C SER A 120 8.18 -4.23 -11.66
N ALA A 121 9.13 -4.63 -12.51
CA ALA A 121 9.54 -3.86 -13.69
C ALA A 121 8.37 -3.56 -14.63
N GLY A 122 7.49 -4.52 -14.88
CA GLY A 122 6.31 -4.31 -15.72
C GLY A 122 5.27 -3.34 -15.15
N ALA A 123 5.26 -3.16 -13.84
CA ALA A 123 4.39 -2.20 -13.14
C ALA A 123 5.11 -0.88 -12.80
N GLY A 124 6.44 -0.83 -12.96
CA GLY A 124 7.23 0.38 -12.79
C GLY A 124 7.44 0.82 -11.35
N PHE A 125 7.59 -0.12 -10.40
CA PHE A 125 7.90 0.19 -9.01
C PHE A 125 8.69 -0.94 -8.30
N ILE A 126 9.26 -0.61 -7.16
CA ILE A 126 9.99 -1.56 -6.31
C ILE A 126 9.14 -1.87 -5.08
N VAL A 127 8.91 -3.16 -4.82
CA VAL A 127 8.23 -3.66 -3.62
C VAL A 127 9.25 -3.90 -2.53
N VAL A 128 9.01 -3.33 -1.35
CA VAL A 128 9.81 -3.51 -0.14
C VAL A 128 8.99 -4.28 0.87
N ILE A 129 9.33 -5.54 1.11
CA ILE A 129 8.61 -6.43 2.02
C ILE A 129 9.19 -6.28 3.41
N CYS A 130 8.37 -5.81 4.34
CA CYS A 130 8.75 -5.49 5.70
C CYS A 130 8.07 -6.43 6.70
N GLY A 131 8.89 -7.11 7.51
CA GLY A 131 8.40 -8.09 8.48
C GLY A 131 7.79 -9.33 7.83
N GLU A 132 6.95 -10.03 8.58
CA GLU A 132 6.27 -11.24 8.13
C GLU A 132 4.93 -10.89 7.48
N VAL A 133 4.91 -10.90 6.16
CA VAL A 133 3.70 -10.70 5.35
C VAL A 133 3.51 -11.89 4.45
N MET A 134 2.31 -12.46 4.48
CA MET A 134 1.93 -13.49 3.52
C MET A 134 1.62 -12.79 2.18
N THR A 135 2.38 -13.15 1.15
CA THR A 135 2.11 -12.65 -0.20
C THR A 135 1.01 -13.47 -0.84
N MET A 136 0.15 -12.80 -1.59
CA MET A 136 -0.89 -13.50 -2.35
C MET A 136 -0.24 -14.45 -3.37
N PRO A 137 -0.65 -15.73 -3.44
CA PRO A 137 -0.23 -16.63 -4.51
C PRO A 137 -0.66 -16.06 -5.87
N GLY A 138 0.05 -16.45 -6.94
CA GLY A 138 -0.30 -16.04 -8.30
C GLY A 138 -1.74 -16.42 -8.63
N LEU A 139 -2.47 -15.50 -9.25
CA LEU A 139 -3.82 -15.77 -9.71
C LEU A 139 -3.76 -16.71 -10.94
N PRO A 140 -4.74 -17.61 -11.12
CA PRO A 140 -4.81 -18.47 -12.29
C PRO A 140 -5.00 -17.62 -13.56
N LYS A 141 -4.51 -18.12 -14.69
CA LYS A 141 -4.56 -17.45 -15.98
C LYS A 141 -6.01 -17.20 -16.44
N VAL A 142 -6.92 -18.12 -16.07
CA VAL A 142 -8.36 -17.99 -16.24
C VAL A 142 -8.95 -17.85 -14.83
N PRO A 143 -9.51 -16.70 -14.46
CA PRO A 143 -10.09 -16.51 -13.13
C PRO A 143 -11.37 -17.34 -12.97
N SER A 144 -11.57 -17.89 -11.77
CA SER A 144 -12.79 -18.66 -11.45
C SER A 144 -14.08 -17.85 -11.65
N ALA A 145 -13.98 -16.52 -11.57
CA ALA A 145 -15.10 -15.61 -11.82
C ALA A 145 -15.69 -15.73 -13.24
N GLU A 146 -14.93 -16.24 -14.21
CA GLU A 146 -15.46 -16.49 -15.56
C GLU A 146 -16.38 -17.72 -15.64
N ALA A 147 -16.21 -18.66 -14.71
CA ALA A 147 -17.01 -19.90 -14.66
C ALA A 147 -18.13 -19.84 -13.62
N ILE A 148 -17.99 -19.00 -12.58
CA ILE A 148 -18.99 -18.89 -11.51
C ILE A 148 -20.19 -18.07 -12.00
N MET A 149 -21.36 -18.69 -12.01
CA MET A 149 -22.60 -18.04 -12.44
C MET A 149 -23.81 -18.55 -11.65
N LEU A 150 -24.90 -17.80 -11.70
CA LEU A 150 -26.21 -18.28 -11.24
C LEU A 150 -26.96 -18.92 -12.42
N ASN A 151 -27.43 -20.14 -12.23
CA ASN A 151 -28.29 -20.79 -13.20
C ASN A 151 -29.74 -20.23 -13.17
N LYS A 152 -30.59 -20.71 -14.07
CA LYS A 152 -32.00 -20.24 -14.16
C LYS A 152 -32.83 -20.53 -12.91
N LYS A 153 -32.36 -21.42 -12.03
CA LYS A 153 -33.01 -21.77 -10.75
C LYS A 153 -32.49 -20.95 -9.57
N GLY A 154 -31.44 -20.17 -9.79
CA GLY A 154 -30.77 -19.39 -8.73
C GLY A 154 -29.66 -20.15 -7.99
N ASP A 155 -29.28 -21.35 -8.45
CA ASP A 155 -28.18 -22.10 -7.87
C ASP A 155 -26.84 -21.60 -8.43
N VAL A 156 -25.79 -21.65 -7.62
CA VAL A 156 -24.43 -21.29 -8.01
C VAL A 156 -23.78 -22.46 -8.76
N GLU A 157 -23.30 -22.23 -9.98
CA GLU A 157 -22.53 -23.17 -10.78
C GLU A 157 -21.09 -22.67 -10.99
N GLY A 158 -20.14 -23.57 -11.26
CA GLY A 158 -18.76 -23.25 -11.59
C GLY A 158 -17.83 -23.00 -10.39
N LEU A 159 -18.23 -23.40 -9.18
CA LEU A 159 -17.40 -23.28 -7.97
C LEU A 159 -16.27 -24.31 -7.92
N PHE A 160 -16.40 -25.46 -8.64
CA PHE A 160 -15.45 -26.58 -8.66
C PHE A 160 -15.33 -27.13 -10.08
#